data_e84dbe3d671a4945db0ef9e47c78c207
#
_entry.id   e84dbe3d671a4945db0ef9e47c78c207
#
_cell.length_a   1.000
_cell.length_b   1.000
_cell.length_c   1.000
_cell.angle_alpha   90.00
_cell.angle_beta   90.00
_cell.angle_gamma   90.00
#
_symmetry.space_group_name_H-M   'P 1'
#
loop_
_entity.id
_entity.type
_entity.pdbx_description
1 polymer ?
#
loop_
_entity_poly.entity_id
_entity_poly.type
_entity_poly.pdbx_seq_one_letter_code
_entity_poly.pdbx_strand_id
1 'polypeptide(L)'
;MDIAKEAGPATQGAAQGAESFSAAGHDGHPLSATGDRAADSKGQVSWAVFEWARNPYVLLITIYIFSPYFTNVVVGDPVRGQAIWGNINSIAGFVIACLAPILGAIADSGGRRKPWLAVFVGVMAPATFALWWAMPGPQGLSIETIAVLIVIVAVAFAFSEVFHNSMLPSVAPNNRIGFLSGLGLALGNAGGLFILCFMLYAFMLPGRVSWGFIPDHALFGIDVSAYENSRIAGPISGLWLFFFALPLMLFTPDRPRSKRPGLVDSVRQGGSRVIKTLRELKHYRNVATYLIARMFYNDGQTAILVFGGVYAAGIFHWDALTLTIYGIVLSIFAVGGGFFGGWLDDTFGSKIAILVSIGGTAVGLLLAVSITPTELFFFIPWDPNAPKVWDLPFFATVPELLYVSVVVLIAIFITAAYANSRTMLARLAPATKMSEFFGLYALSGTATAFLGPAIVGFTTSFFQSQRAGFASVLLLLGVGLGLVLLVKEERAEARE
;
A
#
# COMPACT_ATOMS: atom_id res chain seq x y z
N MET A 1 -1.09 80.77 -17.06
CA MET A 1 0.34 80.80 -16.75
C MET A 1 0.74 79.39 -16.40
N ASP A 2 1.35 78.78 -17.37
CA ASP A 2 1.81 77.37 -17.44
C ASP A 2 2.66 76.95 -16.26
N ILE A 3 2.56 75.75 -15.83
CA ILE A 3 3.70 74.81 -15.65
C ILE A 3 3.16 73.38 -15.79
N ALA A 4 3.28 72.81 -16.99
CA ALA A 4 3.34 71.41 -17.28
C ALA A 4 4.80 70.93 -17.25
N LYS A 5 4.99 69.63 -17.08
CA LYS A 5 6.24 68.81 -17.13
C LYS A 5 6.84 68.55 -15.74
N GLU A 6 7.04 67.30 -15.33
CA GLU A 6 7.66 66.14 -15.96
C GLU A 6 7.28 64.91 -15.16
N ALA A 7 6.64 63.95 -15.77
CA ALA A 7 6.57 62.57 -15.28
C ALA A 7 7.50 61.71 -16.15
N GLY A 8 8.61 61.29 -15.54
CA GLY A 8 9.64 60.48 -16.14
C GLY A 8 9.19 59.02 -16.32
N PRO A 9 9.83 58.24 -17.19
CA PRO A 9 9.42 56.87 -17.60
C PRO A 9 9.89 55.83 -16.60
N ALA A 10 9.12 55.60 -15.55
CA ALA A 10 9.40 54.57 -14.52
C ALA A 10 8.29 53.50 -14.37
N THR A 11 7.37 53.40 -15.27
CA THR A 11 6.24 52.44 -15.21
C THR A 11 6.14 51.45 -16.37
N GLN A 12 7.20 51.28 -17.17
CA GLN A 12 7.23 50.29 -18.25
C GLN A 12 8.05 49.02 -17.95
N GLY A 13 8.69 48.91 -16.74
CA GLY A 13 9.51 47.77 -16.36
C GLY A 13 8.78 46.67 -15.55
N ALA A 14 7.56 46.88 -15.09
CA ALA A 14 6.84 45.95 -14.24
C ALA A 14 5.81 45.06 -14.97
N ALA A 15 5.60 45.22 -16.26
CA ALA A 15 4.63 44.47 -17.05
C ALA A 15 5.24 43.37 -17.94
N GLN A 16 6.54 43.15 -17.91
CA GLN A 16 7.23 42.12 -18.74
C GLN A 16 7.67 40.88 -17.96
N GLY A 17 7.29 40.72 -16.70
CA GLY A 17 7.62 39.56 -15.84
C GLY A 17 6.52 38.52 -15.68
N ALA A 18 5.35 38.72 -16.23
CA ALA A 18 4.24 37.78 -16.21
C ALA A 18 3.99 37.20 -17.62
N GLU A 19 5.01 36.59 -18.24
CA GLU A 19 4.74 35.62 -19.27
C GLU A 19 4.09 34.42 -18.57
N SER A 20 2.74 34.40 -18.62
CA SER A 20 1.95 33.22 -18.40
C SER A 20 2.56 32.10 -19.23
N PHE A 21 3.23 31.14 -18.59
CA PHE A 21 3.61 29.89 -19.21
C PHE A 21 2.35 29.33 -19.85
N SER A 22 2.23 29.41 -21.15
CA SER A 22 1.13 28.84 -21.92
C SER A 22 1.10 27.35 -21.60
N ALA A 23 0.09 26.91 -20.87
CA ALA A 23 -0.13 25.52 -20.50
C ALA A 23 -0.48 24.63 -21.72
N ALA A 24 -0.46 25.20 -22.92
CA ALA A 24 -0.72 24.53 -24.19
C ALA A 24 0.50 24.67 -25.13
N GLY A 25 0.89 23.57 -25.78
CA GLY A 25 1.88 23.60 -26.86
C GLY A 25 1.36 24.38 -28.07
N HIS A 26 2.25 24.59 -29.07
CA HIS A 26 1.91 25.29 -30.31
C HIS A 26 0.65 24.77 -31.03
N ASP A 27 0.25 23.51 -30.76
CA ASP A 27 -0.92 22.85 -31.35
C ASP A 27 -2.18 22.91 -30.44
N GLY A 28 -2.21 23.74 -29.39
CA GLY A 28 -3.34 23.86 -28.47
C GLY A 28 -3.59 22.65 -27.54
N HIS A 29 -2.70 21.64 -27.57
CA HIS A 29 -2.79 20.48 -26.68
C HIS A 29 -2.09 20.72 -25.34
N PRO A 30 -2.64 20.22 -24.21
CA PRO A 30 -1.99 20.38 -22.91
C PRO A 30 -0.63 19.69 -22.87
N LEU A 31 0.36 20.37 -22.30
CA LEU A 31 1.68 19.81 -22.07
C LEU A 31 1.73 19.01 -20.77
N SER A 32 2.47 17.92 -20.79
CA SER A 32 2.81 17.13 -19.61
C SER A 32 3.92 17.81 -18.80
N ALA A 33 4.18 17.34 -17.57
CA ALA A 33 5.29 17.84 -16.75
C ALA A 33 6.68 17.59 -17.37
N THR A 34 6.79 16.69 -18.35
CA THR A 34 8.04 16.45 -19.11
C THR A 34 8.21 17.38 -20.29
N GLY A 35 7.26 18.28 -20.56
CA GLY A 35 7.28 19.21 -21.69
C GLY A 35 6.77 18.63 -23.02
N ASP A 36 6.44 17.34 -23.05
CA ASP A 36 5.83 16.68 -24.20
C ASP A 36 4.30 16.85 -24.17
N ARG A 37 3.63 16.52 -25.28
CA ARG A 37 2.17 16.43 -25.29
C ARG A 37 1.67 15.42 -24.26
N ALA A 38 0.78 15.85 -23.34
CA ALA A 38 0.14 14.95 -22.39
C ALA A 38 -0.70 13.87 -23.11
N ALA A 39 -1.01 12.77 -22.42
CA ALA A 39 -1.93 11.77 -22.93
C ALA A 39 -3.35 12.39 -23.09
N ASP A 40 -4.11 11.84 -24.02
CA ASP A 40 -5.55 12.14 -24.11
C ASP A 40 -6.30 11.59 -22.89
N SER A 41 -7.56 11.96 -22.71
CA SER A 41 -8.37 11.51 -21.55
C SER A 41 -8.45 9.99 -21.47
N LYS A 42 -8.51 9.29 -22.60
CA LYS A 42 -8.56 7.83 -22.65
C LYS A 42 -7.25 7.21 -22.14
N GLY A 43 -6.10 7.78 -22.53
CA GLY A 43 -4.80 7.35 -22.06
C GLY A 43 -4.58 7.64 -20.57
N GLN A 44 -5.08 8.77 -20.06
CA GLN A 44 -5.03 9.12 -18.64
C GLN A 44 -5.87 8.17 -17.79
N VAL A 45 -7.13 7.93 -18.17
CA VAL A 45 -8.03 7.00 -17.47
C VAL A 45 -7.46 5.58 -17.51
N SER A 46 -6.91 5.15 -18.65
CA SER A 46 -6.29 3.83 -18.80
C SER A 46 -5.07 3.66 -17.89
N TRP A 47 -4.31 4.73 -17.66
CA TRP A 47 -3.24 4.74 -16.66
C TRP A 47 -3.80 4.55 -15.26
N ALA A 48 -4.85 5.26 -14.88
CA ALA A 48 -5.44 5.17 -13.55
C ALA A 48 -6.12 3.81 -13.29
N VAL A 49 -6.71 3.17 -14.33
CA VAL A 49 -7.32 1.82 -14.25
C VAL A 49 -6.28 0.74 -13.92
N PHE A 50 -5.00 0.97 -14.12
CA PHE A 50 -3.98 0.00 -13.72
C PHE A 50 -3.91 -0.20 -12.19
N GLU A 51 -4.23 0.81 -11.39
CA GLU A 51 -4.37 0.64 -9.93
C GLU A 51 -5.60 -0.23 -9.57
N TRP A 52 -6.71 -0.08 -10.27
CA TRP A 52 -7.86 -0.99 -10.20
C TRP A 52 -7.47 -2.43 -10.54
N ALA A 53 -6.58 -2.63 -11.51
CA ALA A 53 -6.10 -3.95 -11.91
C ALA A 53 -5.23 -4.62 -10.82
N ARG A 54 -4.39 -3.85 -10.12
CA ARG A 54 -3.37 -4.37 -9.19
C ARG A 54 -3.91 -4.66 -7.79
N ASN A 55 -4.83 -3.84 -7.31
CA ASN A 55 -5.24 -3.85 -5.90
C ASN A 55 -5.88 -5.18 -5.43
N PRO A 56 -6.67 -5.91 -6.24
CA PRO A 56 -7.19 -7.23 -5.86
C PRO A 56 -6.14 -8.21 -5.37
N TYR A 57 -4.94 -8.23 -5.96
CA TYR A 57 -3.83 -9.07 -5.48
C TYR A 57 -3.52 -8.79 -4.00
N VAL A 58 -3.44 -7.53 -3.61
CA VAL A 58 -3.11 -7.16 -2.23
C VAL A 58 -4.19 -7.66 -1.27
N LEU A 59 -5.46 -7.41 -1.58
CA LEU A 59 -6.55 -7.75 -0.66
C LEU A 59 -6.86 -9.24 -0.64
N LEU A 60 -6.93 -9.90 -1.81
CA LEU A 60 -7.31 -11.30 -1.88
C LEU A 60 -6.15 -12.24 -1.50
N ILE A 61 -4.92 -11.93 -1.96
CA ILE A 61 -3.80 -12.85 -1.77
C ILE A 61 -2.99 -12.52 -0.53
N THR A 62 -2.64 -11.24 -0.33
CA THR A 62 -1.68 -10.88 0.72
C THR A 62 -2.35 -10.70 2.09
N ILE A 63 -3.61 -10.24 2.15
CA ILE A 63 -4.21 -9.79 3.41
C ILE A 63 -5.37 -10.68 3.90
N TYR A 64 -6.44 -10.91 3.10
CA TYR A 64 -7.70 -11.37 3.67
C TYR A 64 -8.12 -12.81 3.34
N ILE A 65 -7.75 -13.36 2.17
CA ILE A 65 -8.29 -14.66 1.75
C ILE A 65 -7.18 -15.71 1.65
N PHE A 66 -6.22 -15.54 0.73
CA PHE A 66 -5.23 -16.57 0.47
C PHE A 66 -4.22 -16.70 1.62
N SER A 67 -3.71 -15.61 2.20
CA SER A 67 -2.72 -15.68 3.28
C SER A 67 -3.24 -16.41 4.52
N PRO A 68 -4.47 -16.14 5.05
CA PRO A 68 -5.03 -16.93 6.14
C PRO A 68 -5.32 -18.38 5.73
N TYR A 69 -5.81 -18.62 4.51
CA TYR A 69 -6.00 -19.96 3.99
C TYR A 69 -4.68 -20.75 3.94
N PHE A 70 -3.62 -20.13 3.40
CA PHE A 70 -2.30 -20.75 3.35
C PHE A 70 -1.80 -21.12 4.75
N THR A 71 -1.87 -20.20 5.69
CA THR A 71 -1.33 -20.40 7.05
C THR A 71 -2.11 -21.44 7.84
N ASN A 72 -3.43 -21.39 7.80
CA ASN A 72 -4.27 -22.23 8.67
C ASN A 72 -4.65 -23.57 8.03
N VAL A 73 -4.78 -23.63 6.71
CA VAL A 73 -5.29 -24.82 6.00
C VAL A 73 -4.17 -25.53 5.26
N VAL A 74 -3.39 -24.84 4.41
CA VAL A 74 -2.34 -25.48 3.61
C VAL A 74 -1.19 -25.94 4.51
N VAL A 75 -0.72 -25.07 5.42
CA VAL A 75 0.31 -25.43 6.42
C VAL A 75 -0.29 -26.27 7.54
N GLY A 76 -1.56 -26.05 7.89
CA GLY A 76 -2.31 -26.80 8.89
C GLY A 76 -1.98 -26.49 10.35
N ASP A 77 -1.13 -25.50 10.58
CA ASP A 77 -0.72 -25.00 11.90
C ASP A 77 -0.59 -23.48 11.85
N PRO A 78 -1.43 -22.73 12.58
CA PRO A 78 -1.43 -21.27 12.54
C PRO A 78 -0.10 -20.63 12.97
N VAL A 79 0.59 -21.21 13.97
CA VAL A 79 1.88 -20.69 14.46
C VAL A 79 2.97 -20.89 13.41
N ARG A 80 3.11 -22.14 12.93
CA ARG A 80 4.06 -22.47 11.86
C ARG A 80 3.73 -21.72 10.58
N GLY A 81 2.44 -21.60 10.23
CA GLY A 81 1.97 -20.88 9.05
C GLY A 81 2.32 -19.39 9.10
N GLN A 82 2.10 -18.72 10.23
CA GLN A 82 2.47 -17.31 10.41
C GLN A 82 3.98 -17.12 10.31
N ALA A 83 4.78 -18.01 10.89
CA ALA A 83 6.23 -17.94 10.79
C ALA A 83 6.72 -18.12 9.34
N ILE A 84 6.18 -19.09 8.60
CA ILE A 84 6.49 -19.30 7.17
C ILE A 84 6.06 -18.10 6.34
N TRP A 85 4.86 -17.55 6.57
CA TRP A 85 4.38 -16.36 5.85
C TRP A 85 5.26 -15.15 6.10
N GLY A 86 5.76 -14.99 7.35
CA GLY A 86 6.75 -13.99 7.71
C GLY A 86 8.06 -14.13 6.94
N ASN A 87 8.59 -15.36 6.84
CA ASN A 87 9.80 -15.63 6.09
C ASN A 87 9.64 -15.36 4.58
N ILE A 88 8.51 -15.76 3.98
CA ILE A 88 8.20 -15.51 2.56
C ILE A 88 8.19 -14.01 2.28
N ASN A 89 7.44 -13.24 3.08
CA ASN A 89 7.36 -11.79 2.90
C ASN A 89 8.69 -11.07 3.21
N SER A 90 9.47 -11.58 4.18
CA SER A 90 10.81 -11.07 4.47
C SER A 90 11.77 -11.27 3.29
N ILE A 91 11.79 -12.47 2.69
CA ILE A 91 12.60 -12.76 1.50
C ILE A 91 12.16 -11.85 0.34
N ALA A 92 10.87 -11.72 0.08
CA ALA A 92 10.35 -10.83 -0.96
C ALA A 92 10.78 -9.39 -0.73
N GLY A 93 10.59 -8.87 0.50
CA GLY A 93 11.00 -7.52 0.88
C GLY A 93 12.51 -7.28 0.75
N PHE A 94 13.35 -8.27 1.13
CA PHE A 94 14.80 -8.19 0.96
C PHE A 94 15.20 -8.14 -0.52
N VAL A 95 14.62 -8.99 -1.36
CA VAL A 95 14.85 -8.97 -2.82
C VAL A 95 14.44 -7.62 -3.42
N ILE A 96 13.28 -7.09 -3.00
CA ILE A 96 12.80 -5.77 -3.43
C ILE A 96 13.81 -4.69 -3.01
N ALA A 97 14.26 -4.68 -1.76
CA ALA A 97 15.22 -3.71 -1.26
C ALA A 97 16.55 -3.73 -2.05
N CYS A 98 17.05 -4.92 -2.39
CA CYS A 98 18.28 -5.07 -3.18
C CYS A 98 18.11 -4.60 -4.63
N LEU A 99 16.96 -4.85 -5.26
CA LEU A 99 16.71 -4.54 -6.67
C LEU A 99 16.15 -3.12 -6.88
N ALA A 100 15.57 -2.49 -5.86
CA ALA A 100 14.92 -1.18 -5.97
C ALA A 100 15.83 -0.08 -6.53
N PRO A 101 17.11 0.07 -6.12
CA PRO A 101 18.02 1.08 -6.70
C PRO A 101 18.27 0.85 -8.19
N ILE A 102 18.37 -0.40 -8.61
CA ILE A 102 18.66 -0.79 -10.00
C ILE A 102 17.44 -0.51 -10.88
N LEU A 103 16.28 -1.02 -10.50
CA LEU A 103 15.04 -0.91 -11.29
C LEU A 103 14.48 0.52 -11.25
N GLY A 104 14.65 1.24 -10.13
CA GLY A 104 14.38 2.67 -10.05
C GLY A 104 15.20 3.47 -11.05
N ALA A 105 16.51 3.22 -11.10
CA ALA A 105 17.41 3.89 -12.08
C ALA A 105 17.01 3.58 -13.53
N ILE A 106 16.57 2.36 -13.81
CA ILE A 106 16.06 1.98 -15.14
C ILE A 106 14.75 2.72 -15.45
N ALA A 107 13.82 2.80 -14.51
CA ALA A 107 12.57 3.53 -14.68
C ALA A 107 12.79 5.02 -14.95
N ASP A 108 13.80 5.62 -14.30
CA ASP A 108 14.17 7.03 -14.45
C ASP A 108 15.01 7.33 -15.71
N SER A 109 15.64 6.32 -16.32
CA SER A 109 16.53 6.49 -17.47
C SER A 109 15.84 6.97 -18.75
N GLY A 110 14.51 7.13 -18.73
CA GLY A 110 13.74 7.66 -19.85
C GLY A 110 13.45 6.65 -20.97
N GLY A 111 13.68 5.35 -20.73
CA GLY A 111 13.27 4.27 -21.63
C GLY A 111 11.76 4.06 -21.71
N ARG A 112 11.32 3.14 -22.57
CA ARG A 112 9.92 2.69 -22.59
C ARG A 112 9.59 1.93 -21.32
N ARG A 113 8.47 2.26 -20.66
CA ARG A 113 8.01 1.63 -19.41
C ARG A 113 7.04 0.48 -19.63
N LYS A 114 6.21 0.56 -20.67
CA LYS A 114 5.24 -0.48 -21.02
C LYS A 114 5.83 -1.89 -21.18
N PRO A 115 6.98 -2.10 -21.86
CA PRO A 115 7.57 -3.43 -21.97
C PRO A 115 7.88 -4.06 -20.61
N TRP A 116 8.37 -3.26 -19.64
CA TRP A 116 8.61 -3.72 -18.28
C TRP A 116 7.31 -4.08 -17.55
N LEU A 117 6.31 -3.20 -17.66
CA LEU A 117 4.98 -3.50 -17.11
C LEU A 117 4.37 -4.76 -17.72
N ALA A 118 4.52 -4.98 -19.04
CA ALA A 118 4.07 -6.19 -19.70
C ALA A 118 4.77 -7.44 -19.16
N VAL A 119 6.07 -7.38 -18.90
CA VAL A 119 6.83 -8.47 -18.26
C VAL A 119 6.32 -8.73 -16.86
N PHE A 120 6.15 -7.69 -16.02
CA PHE A 120 5.66 -7.87 -14.66
C PHE A 120 4.24 -8.45 -14.64
N VAL A 121 3.32 -7.92 -15.43
CA VAL A 121 1.96 -8.47 -15.56
C VAL A 121 1.98 -9.91 -16.10
N GLY A 122 2.82 -10.16 -17.12
CA GLY A 122 2.99 -11.48 -17.71
C GLY A 122 3.58 -12.53 -16.76
N VAL A 123 4.29 -12.11 -15.72
CA VAL A 123 4.78 -12.99 -14.64
C VAL A 123 3.75 -13.10 -13.52
N MET A 124 3.17 -11.96 -13.08
CA MET A 124 2.23 -11.94 -11.97
C MET A 124 0.95 -12.71 -12.26
N ALA A 125 0.34 -12.49 -13.42
CA ALA A 125 -0.97 -13.08 -13.72
C ALA A 125 -0.93 -14.62 -13.72
N PRO A 126 -0.02 -15.31 -14.43
CA PRO A 126 0.04 -16.78 -14.38
C PRO A 126 0.53 -17.31 -13.03
N ALA A 127 1.47 -16.62 -12.36
CA ALA A 127 1.95 -17.07 -11.06
C ALA A 127 0.86 -16.95 -9.98
N THR A 128 0.05 -15.88 -9.99
CA THR A 128 -1.10 -15.74 -9.11
C THR A 128 -2.19 -16.74 -9.45
N PHE A 129 -2.46 -16.97 -10.74
CA PHE A 129 -3.41 -18.00 -11.19
C PHE A 129 -2.99 -19.40 -10.70
N ALA A 130 -1.70 -19.72 -10.71
CA ALA A 130 -1.16 -21.01 -10.27
C ALA A 130 -1.44 -21.31 -8.78
N LEU A 131 -1.78 -20.32 -7.97
CA LEU A 131 -2.19 -20.52 -6.57
C LEU A 131 -3.52 -21.31 -6.45
N TRP A 132 -4.26 -21.50 -7.53
CA TRP A 132 -5.40 -22.43 -7.58
C TRP A 132 -5.03 -23.84 -7.13
N TRP A 133 -3.84 -24.30 -7.45
CA TRP A 133 -3.35 -25.63 -7.08
C TRP A 133 -2.72 -25.70 -5.69
N ALA A 134 -2.80 -24.63 -4.89
CA ALA A 134 -2.37 -24.64 -3.49
C ALA A 134 -3.39 -25.38 -2.62
N MET A 135 -3.52 -26.70 -2.81
CA MET A 135 -4.40 -27.58 -2.05
C MET A 135 -3.69 -28.09 -0.79
N PRO A 136 -4.42 -28.36 0.30
CA PRO A 136 -3.83 -29.05 1.45
C PRO A 136 -3.51 -30.51 1.09
N GLY A 137 -2.41 -31.03 1.65
CA GLY A 137 -1.99 -32.41 1.44
C GLY A 137 -1.11 -32.63 0.20
N PRO A 138 -0.79 -33.89 -0.12
CA PRO A 138 0.24 -34.24 -1.09
C PRO A 138 -0.14 -34.01 -2.57
N GLN A 139 -1.43 -33.76 -2.85
CA GLN A 139 -1.92 -33.48 -4.21
C GLN A 139 -1.77 -32.00 -4.59
N GLY A 140 -1.53 -31.13 -3.61
CA GLY A 140 -1.34 -29.71 -3.83
C GLY A 140 0.11 -29.33 -4.18
N LEU A 141 0.31 -28.05 -4.46
CA LEU A 141 1.65 -27.50 -4.59
C LEU A 141 2.38 -27.60 -3.24
N SER A 142 3.69 -27.87 -3.28
CA SER A 142 4.50 -27.85 -2.07
C SER A 142 4.56 -26.44 -1.47
N ILE A 143 4.77 -26.34 -0.17
CA ILE A 143 4.90 -25.05 0.55
C ILE A 143 6.02 -24.20 -0.08
N GLU A 144 7.13 -24.84 -0.48
CA GLU A 144 8.24 -24.16 -1.13
C GLU A 144 7.85 -23.59 -2.50
N THR A 145 7.06 -24.35 -3.29
CA THR A 145 6.56 -23.86 -4.60
C THR A 145 5.65 -22.65 -4.40
N ILE A 146 4.72 -22.72 -3.44
CA ILE A 146 3.84 -21.61 -3.11
C ILE A 146 4.67 -20.40 -2.66
N ALA A 147 5.68 -20.61 -1.80
CA ALA A 147 6.59 -19.56 -1.34
C ALA A 147 7.30 -18.86 -2.50
N VAL A 148 7.85 -19.64 -3.44
CA VAL A 148 8.51 -19.09 -4.64
C VAL A 148 7.53 -18.28 -5.49
N LEU A 149 6.32 -18.78 -5.72
CA LEU A 149 5.28 -18.05 -6.48
C LEU A 149 4.94 -16.72 -5.80
N ILE A 150 4.72 -16.71 -4.48
CA ILE A 150 4.41 -15.49 -3.73
C ILE A 150 5.57 -14.48 -3.78
N VAL A 151 6.82 -14.93 -3.61
CA VAL A 151 8.00 -14.05 -3.72
C VAL A 151 8.08 -13.43 -5.12
N ILE A 152 7.93 -14.22 -6.17
CA ILE A 152 7.96 -13.75 -7.56
C ILE A 152 6.86 -12.69 -7.79
N VAL A 153 5.64 -12.98 -7.36
CA VAL A 153 4.51 -12.05 -7.53
C VAL A 153 4.72 -10.78 -6.73
N ALA A 154 5.16 -10.86 -5.46
CA ALA A 154 5.41 -9.70 -4.62
C ALA A 154 6.50 -8.78 -5.19
N VAL A 155 7.59 -9.36 -5.71
CA VAL A 155 8.67 -8.62 -6.36
C VAL A 155 8.16 -7.95 -7.65
N ALA A 156 7.46 -8.69 -8.51
CA ALA A 156 6.90 -8.14 -9.75
C ALA A 156 5.84 -7.05 -9.45
N PHE A 157 5.03 -7.22 -8.40
CA PHE A 157 4.06 -6.23 -7.94
C PHE A 157 4.74 -4.92 -7.54
N ALA A 158 5.75 -4.97 -6.68
CA ALA A 158 6.48 -3.79 -6.23
C ALA A 158 7.11 -3.02 -7.40
N PHE A 159 7.74 -3.73 -8.34
CA PHE A 159 8.36 -3.07 -9.49
C PHE A 159 7.36 -2.59 -10.54
N SER A 160 6.23 -3.28 -10.71
CA SER A 160 5.15 -2.77 -11.55
C SER A 160 4.66 -1.40 -11.08
N GLU A 161 4.64 -1.18 -9.75
CA GLU A 161 4.30 0.12 -9.14
C GLU A 161 5.33 1.20 -9.49
N VAL A 162 6.62 0.91 -9.35
CA VAL A 162 7.70 1.85 -9.66
C VAL A 162 7.60 2.32 -11.12
N PHE A 163 7.45 1.38 -12.06
CA PHE A 163 7.35 1.71 -13.49
C PHE A 163 6.04 2.43 -13.82
N HIS A 164 4.92 2.03 -13.24
CA HIS A 164 3.62 2.69 -13.40
C HIS A 164 3.67 4.14 -12.91
N ASN A 165 4.15 4.37 -11.70
CA ASN A 165 4.27 5.72 -11.12
C ASN A 165 5.24 6.60 -11.93
N SER A 166 6.31 6.04 -12.50
CA SER A 166 7.25 6.78 -13.34
C SER A 166 6.64 7.30 -14.65
N MET A 167 5.49 6.74 -15.09
CA MET A 167 4.76 7.23 -16.27
C MET A 167 3.94 8.49 -15.97
N LEU A 168 3.51 8.72 -14.73
CA LEU A 168 2.60 9.79 -14.35
C LEU A 168 3.03 11.18 -14.86
N PRO A 169 4.30 11.63 -14.73
CA PRO A 169 4.71 12.94 -15.21
C PRO A 169 4.64 13.13 -16.73
N SER A 170 4.65 12.04 -17.51
CA SER A 170 4.56 12.06 -18.97
C SER A 170 3.14 11.86 -19.49
N VAL A 171 2.25 11.30 -18.67
CA VAL A 171 0.85 11.01 -19.00
C VAL A 171 -0.06 12.16 -18.60
N ALA A 172 0.14 12.73 -17.41
CA ALA A 172 -0.70 13.78 -16.88
C ALA A 172 -0.39 15.15 -17.47
N PRO A 173 -1.40 15.99 -17.75
CA PRO A 173 -1.20 17.43 -17.94
C PRO A 173 -0.56 18.03 -16.68
N ASN A 174 0.33 19.00 -16.86
CA ASN A 174 1.09 19.59 -15.76
C ASN A 174 0.20 20.12 -14.61
N ASN A 175 -0.96 20.69 -14.95
CA ASN A 175 -1.94 21.22 -13.99
C ASN A 175 -2.88 20.16 -13.40
N ARG A 176 -2.80 18.87 -13.78
CA ARG A 176 -3.69 17.78 -13.33
C ARG A 176 -2.97 16.55 -12.80
N ILE A 177 -1.69 16.63 -12.54
CA ILE A 177 -0.89 15.49 -12.00
C ILE A 177 -1.50 14.97 -10.69
N GLY A 178 -1.84 15.88 -9.77
CA GLY A 178 -2.46 15.52 -8.49
C GLY A 178 -3.82 14.84 -8.66
N PHE A 179 -4.66 15.38 -9.55
CA PHE A 179 -5.95 14.78 -9.86
C PHE A 179 -5.81 13.35 -10.43
N LEU A 180 -4.90 13.15 -11.40
CA LEU A 180 -4.71 11.84 -12.01
C LEU A 180 -4.13 10.82 -11.02
N SER A 181 -3.18 11.25 -10.17
CA SER A 181 -2.66 10.43 -9.08
C SER A 181 -3.75 10.04 -8.09
N GLY A 182 -4.59 11.00 -7.68
CA GLY A 182 -5.74 10.75 -6.79
C GLY A 182 -6.77 9.81 -7.41
N LEU A 183 -7.06 9.97 -8.72
CA LEU A 183 -7.96 9.09 -9.45
C LEU A 183 -7.43 7.64 -9.47
N GLY A 184 -6.13 7.44 -9.71
CA GLY A 184 -5.51 6.12 -9.65
C GLY A 184 -5.70 5.47 -8.27
N LEU A 185 -5.39 6.19 -7.19
CA LEU A 185 -5.57 5.70 -5.83
C LEU A 185 -7.04 5.38 -5.52
N ALA A 186 -7.97 6.24 -5.91
CA ALA A 186 -9.40 6.03 -5.72
C ALA A 186 -9.90 4.79 -6.47
N LEU A 187 -9.48 4.61 -7.73
CA LEU A 187 -9.82 3.42 -8.52
C LEU A 187 -9.20 2.15 -7.92
N GLY A 188 -7.96 2.21 -7.42
CA GLY A 188 -7.34 1.09 -6.72
C GLY A 188 -8.15 0.63 -5.51
N ASN A 189 -8.52 1.56 -4.64
CA ASN A 189 -9.34 1.28 -3.45
C ASN A 189 -10.75 0.78 -3.83
N ALA A 190 -11.38 1.40 -4.82
CA ALA A 190 -12.69 0.98 -5.32
C ALA A 190 -12.64 -0.43 -5.93
N GLY A 191 -11.57 -0.76 -6.69
CA GLY A 191 -11.34 -2.09 -7.25
C GLY A 191 -11.17 -3.15 -6.17
N GLY A 192 -10.42 -2.81 -5.12
CA GLY A 192 -10.24 -3.69 -3.96
C GLY A 192 -11.54 -3.95 -3.21
N LEU A 193 -12.34 -2.92 -2.94
CA LEU A 193 -13.63 -3.08 -2.29
C LEU A 193 -14.61 -3.86 -3.17
N PHE A 194 -14.66 -3.53 -4.48
CA PHE A 194 -15.53 -4.23 -5.42
C PHE A 194 -15.23 -5.73 -5.46
N ILE A 195 -13.94 -6.11 -5.55
CA ILE A 195 -13.58 -7.52 -5.63
C ILE A 195 -13.88 -8.28 -4.34
N LEU A 196 -13.71 -7.65 -3.16
CA LEU A 196 -14.12 -8.25 -1.89
C LEU A 196 -15.64 -8.47 -1.83
N CYS A 197 -16.43 -7.48 -2.25
CA CYS A 197 -17.89 -7.62 -2.35
C CYS A 197 -18.29 -8.72 -3.35
N PHE A 198 -17.59 -8.80 -4.48
CA PHE A 198 -17.81 -9.85 -5.46
C PHE A 198 -17.48 -11.25 -4.89
N MET A 199 -16.34 -11.40 -4.22
CA MET A 199 -15.96 -12.65 -3.55
C MET A 199 -16.98 -13.05 -2.49
N LEU A 200 -17.45 -12.08 -1.71
CA LEU A 200 -18.47 -12.29 -0.69
C LEU A 200 -19.78 -12.83 -1.31
N TYR A 201 -20.27 -12.14 -2.34
CA TYR A 201 -21.51 -12.50 -3.04
C TYR A 201 -21.42 -13.83 -3.76
N ALA A 202 -20.32 -14.05 -4.50
CA ALA A 202 -20.22 -15.17 -5.43
C ALA A 202 -19.79 -16.49 -4.78
N PHE A 203 -18.98 -16.43 -3.70
CA PHE A 203 -18.28 -17.62 -3.18
C PHE A 203 -18.35 -17.81 -1.67
N MET A 204 -18.65 -16.76 -0.88
CA MET A 204 -18.57 -16.86 0.57
C MET A 204 -19.94 -16.96 1.23
N LEU A 205 -20.95 -16.21 0.76
CA LEU A 205 -22.31 -16.22 1.29
C LEU A 205 -23.18 -17.40 0.81
N PRO A 206 -23.03 -17.92 -0.43
CA PRO A 206 -23.86 -19.02 -0.91
C PRO A 206 -23.86 -20.22 0.04
N GLY A 207 -25.05 -20.73 0.36
CA GLY A 207 -25.24 -21.83 1.31
C GLY A 207 -25.02 -21.49 2.78
N ARG A 208 -24.67 -20.25 3.11
CA ARG A 208 -24.45 -19.77 4.51
C ARG A 208 -25.59 -18.88 5.01
N VAL A 209 -26.28 -18.22 4.12
CA VAL A 209 -27.41 -17.33 4.41
C VAL A 209 -28.55 -17.58 3.42
N SER A 210 -29.78 -17.44 3.87
CA SER A 210 -30.99 -17.63 3.05
C SER A 210 -31.57 -16.30 2.55
N TRP A 211 -30.71 -15.34 2.19
CA TRP A 211 -31.16 -14.07 1.64
C TRP A 211 -31.53 -14.23 0.17
N GLY A 212 -32.75 -13.83 -0.21
CA GLY A 212 -33.31 -14.07 -1.55
C GLY A 212 -32.52 -13.49 -2.75
N PHE A 213 -31.53 -12.63 -2.51
CA PHE A 213 -30.65 -12.10 -3.55
C PHE A 213 -29.28 -12.80 -3.62
N ILE A 214 -28.99 -13.73 -2.69
CA ILE A 214 -27.76 -14.53 -2.70
C ILE A 214 -28.04 -15.86 -3.40
N PRO A 215 -27.13 -16.32 -4.31
CA PRO A 215 -27.27 -17.64 -4.92
C PRO A 215 -27.28 -18.78 -3.89
N ASP A 216 -28.03 -19.83 -4.13
CA ASP A 216 -28.09 -20.99 -3.23
C ASP A 216 -26.76 -21.75 -3.16
N HIS A 217 -25.98 -21.72 -4.26
CA HIS A 217 -24.68 -22.36 -4.37
C HIS A 217 -23.62 -21.37 -4.87
N ALA A 218 -22.36 -21.62 -4.50
CA ALA A 218 -21.24 -20.84 -5.03
C ALA A 218 -21.21 -20.87 -6.57
N LEU A 219 -20.93 -19.71 -7.17
CA LEU A 219 -20.89 -19.62 -8.65
C LEU A 219 -19.79 -20.53 -9.22
N PHE A 220 -19.95 -20.88 -10.50
CA PHE A 220 -19.01 -21.72 -11.26
C PHE A 220 -18.81 -23.15 -10.71
N GLY A 221 -19.72 -23.64 -9.85
CA GLY A 221 -19.63 -25.00 -9.28
C GLY A 221 -18.48 -25.17 -8.28
N ILE A 222 -18.05 -24.09 -7.62
CA ILE A 222 -16.99 -24.09 -6.61
C ILE A 222 -17.38 -24.94 -5.41
N ASP A 223 -16.52 -25.89 -5.05
CA ASP A 223 -16.67 -26.73 -3.87
C ASP A 223 -16.05 -26.08 -2.62
N VAL A 224 -16.93 -25.60 -1.74
CA VAL A 224 -16.51 -24.98 -0.49
C VAL A 224 -15.87 -25.98 0.47
N SER A 225 -16.24 -27.27 0.42
CA SER A 225 -15.65 -28.33 1.24
C SER A 225 -14.18 -28.62 0.87
N ALA A 226 -13.80 -28.37 -0.39
CA ALA A 226 -12.44 -28.46 -0.90
C ALA A 226 -11.66 -27.13 -0.79
N TYR A 227 -12.17 -26.15 -0.04
CA TYR A 227 -11.59 -24.81 0.10
C TYR A 227 -11.41 -24.07 -1.24
N GLU A 228 -12.17 -24.41 -2.26
CA GLU A 228 -12.09 -23.78 -3.57
C GLU A 228 -12.50 -22.32 -3.54
N ASN A 229 -13.41 -21.95 -2.64
CA ASN A 229 -13.81 -20.57 -2.37
C ASN A 229 -12.64 -19.67 -1.92
N SER A 230 -11.62 -20.22 -1.24
CA SER A 230 -10.40 -19.49 -0.90
C SER A 230 -9.36 -19.53 -2.02
N ARG A 231 -9.23 -20.66 -2.69
CA ARG A 231 -8.26 -20.89 -3.78
C ARG A 231 -8.59 -20.08 -5.03
N ILE A 232 -9.89 -19.85 -5.31
CA ILE A 232 -10.34 -19.05 -6.46
C ILE A 232 -9.83 -17.60 -6.44
N ALA A 233 -9.39 -17.12 -5.27
CA ALA A 233 -8.74 -15.83 -5.13
C ALA A 233 -7.52 -15.69 -6.05
N GLY A 234 -6.75 -16.78 -6.27
CA GLY A 234 -5.61 -16.82 -7.19
C GLY A 234 -6.02 -16.54 -8.64
N PRO A 235 -6.82 -17.41 -9.27
CA PRO A 235 -7.33 -17.21 -10.62
C PRO A 235 -8.02 -15.86 -10.83
N ILE A 236 -8.90 -15.44 -9.91
CA ILE A 236 -9.59 -14.15 -10.02
C ILE A 236 -8.59 -13.01 -10.04
N SER A 237 -7.63 -12.97 -9.12
CA SER A 237 -6.62 -11.91 -9.08
C SER A 237 -5.76 -11.89 -10.33
N GLY A 238 -5.35 -13.07 -10.83
CA GLY A 238 -4.52 -13.20 -12.02
C GLY A 238 -5.25 -12.74 -13.29
N LEU A 239 -6.47 -13.21 -13.51
CA LEU A 239 -7.30 -12.81 -14.66
C LEU A 239 -7.70 -11.34 -14.58
N TRP A 240 -8.08 -10.87 -13.40
CA TRP A 240 -8.40 -9.46 -13.17
C TRP A 240 -7.24 -8.54 -13.54
N LEU A 241 -6.04 -8.86 -13.03
CA LEU A 241 -4.84 -8.11 -13.37
C LEU A 241 -4.59 -8.12 -14.89
N PHE A 242 -4.66 -9.30 -15.53
CA PHE A 242 -4.42 -9.43 -16.96
C PHE A 242 -5.39 -8.57 -17.78
N PHE A 243 -6.70 -8.70 -17.57
CA PHE A 243 -7.69 -7.97 -18.37
C PHE A 243 -7.68 -6.46 -18.11
N PHE A 244 -7.59 -6.04 -16.85
CA PHE A 244 -7.61 -4.61 -16.51
C PHE A 244 -6.26 -3.90 -16.68
N ALA A 245 -5.16 -4.62 -16.92
CA ALA A 245 -3.91 -4.01 -17.37
C ALA A 245 -3.90 -3.70 -18.88
N LEU A 246 -4.74 -4.37 -19.69
CA LEU A 246 -4.79 -4.15 -21.13
C LEU A 246 -5.08 -2.70 -21.54
N PRO A 247 -6.01 -1.95 -20.91
CA PRO A 247 -6.25 -0.55 -21.28
C PRO A 247 -4.97 0.30 -21.21
N LEU A 248 -4.14 0.16 -20.16
CA LEU A 248 -2.88 0.86 -20.07
C LEU A 248 -1.94 0.47 -21.23
N MET A 249 -1.85 -0.82 -21.54
CA MET A 249 -1.00 -1.31 -22.63
C MET A 249 -1.44 -0.80 -24.00
N LEU A 250 -2.75 -0.64 -24.23
CA LEU A 250 -3.29 -0.25 -25.52
C LEU A 250 -3.36 1.26 -25.70
N PHE A 251 -3.81 2.01 -24.69
CA PHE A 251 -4.23 3.40 -24.86
C PHE A 251 -3.30 4.42 -24.20
N THR A 252 -2.54 4.08 -23.16
CA THR A 252 -1.61 5.03 -22.54
C THR A 252 -0.36 5.20 -23.41
N PRO A 253 0.06 6.42 -23.80
CA PRO A 253 1.26 6.60 -24.58
C PRO A 253 2.53 6.28 -23.76
N ASP A 254 3.51 5.67 -24.40
CA ASP A 254 4.81 5.35 -23.82
C ASP A 254 5.92 5.97 -24.65
N ARG A 255 6.26 7.19 -24.31
CA ARG A 255 7.26 7.97 -25.07
C ARG A 255 8.64 7.85 -24.41
N PRO A 256 9.66 7.34 -25.14
CA PRO A 256 11.02 7.37 -24.65
C PRO A 256 11.56 8.80 -24.68
N ARG A 257 12.32 9.21 -23.67
CA ARG A 257 13.10 10.44 -23.74
C ARG A 257 14.16 10.35 -24.84
N SER A 258 14.43 11.47 -25.52
CA SER A 258 15.26 11.58 -26.71
C SER A 258 16.71 11.12 -26.54
N LYS A 259 17.31 11.19 -25.36
CA LYS A 259 18.69 10.73 -25.08
C LYS A 259 18.62 9.57 -24.05
N ARG A 260 18.97 8.37 -24.50
CA ARG A 260 19.07 7.19 -23.64
C ARG A 260 20.51 7.03 -23.15
N PRO A 261 20.79 7.16 -21.86
CA PRO A 261 22.00 6.55 -21.31
C PRO A 261 21.88 5.02 -21.43
N GLY A 262 22.98 4.32 -21.64
CA GLY A 262 23.00 2.86 -21.62
C GLY A 262 22.50 2.31 -20.28
N LEU A 263 22.04 1.05 -20.25
CA LEU A 263 21.57 0.39 -19.02
C LEU A 263 22.59 0.50 -17.87
N VAL A 264 23.86 0.27 -18.18
CA VAL A 264 24.98 0.37 -17.22
C VAL A 264 25.16 1.80 -16.73
N ASP A 265 25.07 2.79 -17.64
CA ASP A 265 25.18 4.20 -17.29
C ASP A 265 23.99 4.67 -16.45
N SER A 266 22.78 4.16 -16.72
CA SER A 266 21.58 4.44 -15.93
C SER A 266 21.71 3.93 -14.50
N VAL A 267 22.15 2.70 -14.31
CA VAL A 267 22.41 2.09 -12.99
C VAL A 267 23.52 2.86 -12.26
N ARG A 268 24.61 3.18 -12.94
CA ARG A 268 25.73 3.93 -12.35
C ARG A 268 25.32 5.34 -11.93
N GLN A 269 24.57 6.05 -12.79
CA GLN A 269 24.09 7.41 -12.50
C GLN A 269 23.02 7.39 -11.39
N GLY A 270 22.08 6.44 -11.42
CA GLY A 270 21.07 6.29 -10.37
C GLY A 270 21.72 5.98 -9.02
N GLY A 271 22.62 5.00 -8.97
CA GLY A 271 23.37 4.68 -7.76
C GLY A 271 24.19 5.87 -7.23
N SER A 272 24.89 6.59 -8.12
CA SER A 272 25.66 7.77 -7.72
C SER A 272 24.77 8.90 -7.19
N ARG A 273 23.58 9.12 -7.74
CA ARG A 273 22.60 10.09 -7.25
C ARG A 273 22.12 9.71 -5.84
N VAL A 274 21.70 8.46 -5.64
CA VAL A 274 21.25 7.98 -4.29
C VAL A 274 22.38 8.19 -3.26
N ILE A 275 23.62 7.77 -3.58
CA ILE A 275 24.75 7.97 -2.67
C ILE A 275 25.02 9.45 -2.40
N LYS A 276 24.95 10.30 -3.43
CA LYS A 276 25.10 11.75 -3.28
C LYS A 276 24.04 12.32 -2.37
N THR A 277 22.76 11.97 -2.60
CA THR A 277 21.64 12.46 -1.78
C THR A 277 21.73 11.95 -0.34
N LEU A 278 22.13 10.69 -0.12
CA LEU A 278 22.42 10.14 1.21
C LEU A 278 23.57 10.88 1.92
N ARG A 279 24.60 11.30 1.21
CA ARG A 279 25.68 12.14 1.78
C ARG A 279 25.18 13.54 2.12
N GLU A 280 24.33 14.12 1.31
CA GLU A 280 23.75 15.44 1.55
C GLU A 280 22.75 15.43 2.73
N LEU A 281 22.09 14.30 3.01
CA LEU A 281 21.23 14.11 4.17
C LEU A 281 21.91 14.48 5.51
N LYS A 282 23.23 14.37 5.60
CA LYS A 282 23.99 14.79 6.80
C LYS A 282 23.78 16.27 7.13
N HIS A 283 23.50 17.11 6.13
CA HIS A 283 23.23 18.53 6.32
C HIS A 283 21.77 18.80 6.71
N TYR A 284 20.87 17.84 6.49
CA TYR A 284 19.43 17.93 6.78
C TYR A 284 19.01 16.93 7.85
N ARG A 285 19.65 17.04 9.03
CA ARG A 285 19.47 16.07 10.12
C ARG A 285 18.03 15.82 10.48
N ASN A 286 17.20 16.87 10.46
CA ASN A 286 15.78 16.76 10.80
C ASN A 286 15.01 15.90 9.81
N VAL A 287 15.21 16.11 8.51
CA VAL A 287 14.63 15.29 7.43
C VAL A 287 15.16 13.85 7.51
N ALA A 288 16.47 13.68 7.76
CA ALA A 288 17.07 12.35 7.92
C ALA A 288 16.44 11.58 9.08
N THR A 289 16.30 12.22 10.25
CA THR A 289 15.64 11.61 11.42
C THR A 289 14.21 11.21 11.10
N TYR A 290 13.47 12.07 10.40
CA TYR A 290 12.11 11.78 9.98
C TYR A 290 12.04 10.58 9.01
N LEU A 291 12.90 10.53 7.99
CA LEU A 291 12.92 9.42 7.04
C LEU A 291 13.28 8.08 7.71
N ILE A 292 14.23 8.09 8.66
CA ILE A 292 14.57 6.90 9.45
C ILE A 292 13.37 6.50 10.35
N ALA A 293 12.73 7.46 11.02
CA ALA A 293 11.52 7.17 11.80
C ALA A 293 10.44 6.51 10.95
N ARG A 294 10.25 7.05 9.73
CA ARG A 294 9.31 6.52 8.77
C ARG A 294 9.61 5.08 8.33
N MET A 295 10.86 4.72 8.14
CA MET A 295 11.25 3.34 7.85
C MET A 295 10.65 2.38 8.89
N PHE A 296 10.82 2.66 10.16
CA PHE A 296 10.35 1.79 11.23
C PHE A 296 8.83 1.78 11.36
N TYR A 297 8.17 2.92 11.47
CA TYR A 297 6.71 2.90 11.68
C TYR A 297 5.94 2.44 10.45
N ASN A 298 6.43 2.74 9.24
CA ASN A 298 5.82 2.27 8.00
C ASN A 298 5.91 0.74 7.87
N ASP A 299 7.05 0.15 8.23
CA ASP A 299 7.21 -1.30 8.26
C ASP A 299 6.30 -1.94 9.31
N GLY A 300 6.19 -1.32 10.49
CA GLY A 300 5.25 -1.76 11.51
C GLY A 300 3.80 -1.75 11.03
N GLN A 301 3.37 -0.65 10.39
CA GLN A 301 2.01 -0.54 9.84
C GLN A 301 1.76 -1.53 8.69
N THR A 302 2.75 -1.71 7.82
CA THR A 302 2.66 -2.71 6.74
C THR A 302 2.57 -4.13 7.30
N ALA A 303 3.34 -4.45 8.35
CA ALA A 303 3.25 -5.73 9.02
C ALA A 303 1.86 -5.97 9.64
N ILE A 304 1.23 -4.95 10.24
CA ILE A 304 -0.16 -5.07 10.74
C ILE A 304 -1.13 -5.41 9.61
N LEU A 305 -0.99 -4.78 8.44
CA LEU A 305 -1.85 -5.08 7.29
C LEU A 305 -1.64 -6.51 6.78
N VAL A 306 -0.39 -6.95 6.66
CA VAL A 306 -0.05 -8.28 6.13
C VAL A 306 -0.45 -9.41 7.09
N PHE A 307 -0.25 -9.21 8.40
CA PHE A 307 -0.48 -10.27 9.39
C PHE A 307 -1.82 -10.16 10.11
N GLY A 308 -2.54 -9.05 10.00
CA GLY A 308 -3.82 -8.86 10.71
C GLY A 308 -4.86 -9.92 10.38
N GLY A 309 -5.03 -10.26 9.09
CA GLY A 309 -5.92 -11.34 8.66
C GLY A 309 -5.44 -12.73 9.11
N VAL A 310 -4.14 -12.99 9.01
CA VAL A 310 -3.51 -14.26 9.46
C VAL A 310 -3.70 -14.44 10.97
N TYR A 311 -3.46 -13.40 11.76
CA TYR A 311 -3.62 -13.41 13.20
C TYR A 311 -5.08 -13.64 13.60
N ALA A 312 -6.02 -12.89 13.01
CA ALA A 312 -7.44 -13.05 13.29
C ALA A 312 -7.95 -14.45 12.96
N ALA A 313 -7.55 -15.00 11.80
CA ALA A 313 -7.90 -16.36 11.41
C ALA A 313 -7.33 -17.42 12.36
N GLY A 314 -6.10 -17.24 12.86
CA GLY A 314 -5.49 -18.20 13.77
C GLY A 314 -6.02 -18.14 15.19
N ILE A 315 -6.32 -16.95 15.73
CA ILE A 315 -6.79 -16.77 17.11
C ILE A 315 -8.28 -17.02 17.26
N PHE A 316 -9.09 -16.49 16.34
CA PHE A 316 -10.56 -16.62 16.40
C PHE A 316 -11.10 -17.75 15.52
N HIS A 317 -10.22 -18.47 14.81
CA HIS A 317 -10.59 -19.50 13.85
C HIS A 317 -11.57 -19.00 12.76
N TRP A 318 -11.40 -17.72 12.34
CA TRP A 318 -12.25 -17.14 11.33
C TRP A 318 -12.06 -17.82 9.97
N ASP A 319 -13.18 -18.14 9.36
CA ASP A 319 -13.23 -18.66 8.01
C ASP A 319 -13.11 -17.55 6.94
N ALA A 320 -13.05 -17.95 5.67
CA ALA A 320 -12.92 -17.02 4.55
C ALA A 320 -14.11 -16.04 4.47
N LEU A 321 -15.32 -16.44 4.88
CA LEU A 321 -16.48 -15.55 4.93
C LEU A 321 -16.24 -14.40 5.91
N THR A 322 -15.91 -14.74 7.15
CA THR A 322 -15.66 -13.76 8.22
C THR A 322 -14.52 -12.82 7.89
N LEU A 323 -13.42 -13.34 7.30
CA LEU A 323 -12.27 -12.56 6.87
C LEU A 323 -12.59 -11.62 5.69
N THR A 324 -13.47 -12.05 4.77
CA THR A 324 -13.89 -11.18 3.67
C THR A 324 -14.73 -10.01 4.18
N ILE A 325 -15.67 -10.25 5.10
CA ILE A 325 -16.48 -9.20 5.74
C ILE A 325 -15.56 -8.26 6.55
N TYR A 326 -14.62 -8.82 7.31
CA TYR A 326 -13.61 -8.07 8.04
C TYR A 326 -12.85 -7.11 7.11
N GLY A 327 -12.38 -7.59 5.96
CA GLY A 327 -11.70 -6.76 4.96
C GLY A 327 -12.56 -5.64 4.40
N ILE A 328 -13.85 -5.91 4.14
CA ILE A 328 -14.81 -4.90 3.68
C ILE A 328 -15.01 -3.81 4.76
N VAL A 329 -15.24 -4.22 6.00
CA VAL A 329 -15.41 -3.30 7.13
C VAL A 329 -14.19 -2.39 7.27
N LEU A 330 -12.99 -2.97 7.30
CA LEU A 330 -11.76 -2.18 7.43
C LEU A 330 -11.54 -1.23 6.25
N SER A 331 -11.85 -1.66 5.02
CA SER A 331 -11.72 -0.82 3.83
C SER A 331 -12.64 0.41 3.87
N ILE A 332 -13.86 0.25 4.37
CA ILE A 332 -14.82 1.36 4.54
C ILE A 332 -14.28 2.36 5.58
N PHE A 333 -13.85 1.89 6.73
CA PHE A 333 -13.38 2.76 7.81
C PHE A 333 -12.01 3.41 7.51
N ALA A 334 -11.17 2.76 6.71
CA ALA A 334 -9.91 3.35 6.23
C ALA A 334 -10.14 4.64 5.43
N VAL A 335 -11.26 4.75 4.69
CA VAL A 335 -11.63 6.01 4.02
C VAL A 335 -11.83 7.13 5.04
N GLY A 336 -12.55 6.86 6.14
CA GLY A 336 -12.70 7.79 7.25
C GLY A 336 -11.37 8.22 7.87
N GLY A 337 -10.38 7.31 7.90
CA GLY A 337 -9.03 7.58 8.40
C GLY A 337 -8.30 8.67 7.60
N GLY A 338 -8.53 8.76 6.28
CA GLY A 338 -7.96 9.83 5.46
C GLY A 338 -8.49 11.21 5.87
N PHE A 339 -9.80 11.34 6.07
CA PHE A 339 -10.43 12.59 6.55
C PHE A 339 -9.98 12.93 7.97
N PHE A 340 -9.94 11.96 8.87
CA PHE A 340 -9.44 12.13 10.23
C PHE A 340 -7.98 12.60 10.25
N GLY A 341 -7.11 12.01 9.42
CA GLY A 341 -5.73 12.42 9.28
C GLY A 341 -5.59 13.86 8.77
N GLY A 342 -6.35 14.25 7.76
CA GLY A 342 -6.38 15.62 7.26
C GLY A 342 -6.82 16.62 8.33
N TRP A 343 -7.89 16.32 9.06
CA TRP A 343 -8.36 17.15 10.17
C TRP A 343 -7.29 17.31 11.29
N LEU A 344 -6.59 16.21 11.65
CA LEU A 344 -5.50 16.27 12.61
C LEU A 344 -4.34 17.16 12.14
N ASP A 345 -3.96 17.02 10.86
CA ASP A 345 -2.87 17.80 10.26
C ASP A 345 -3.17 19.30 10.21
N ASP A 346 -4.39 19.64 9.78
CA ASP A 346 -4.84 21.04 9.71
C ASP A 346 -4.97 21.69 11.08
N THR A 347 -5.36 20.91 12.10
CA THR A 347 -5.63 21.45 13.44
C THR A 347 -4.36 21.52 14.30
N PHE A 348 -3.54 20.47 14.31
CA PHE A 348 -2.43 20.30 15.25
C PHE A 348 -1.05 20.26 14.57
N GLY A 349 -0.99 20.20 13.24
CA GLY A 349 0.23 20.07 12.45
C GLY A 349 0.65 18.61 12.23
N SER A 350 1.50 18.38 11.22
CA SER A 350 1.86 17.04 10.73
C SER A 350 2.56 16.18 11.77
N LYS A 351 3.40 16.77 12.61
CA LYS A 351 4.11 16.02 13.67
C LYS A 351 3.15 15.41 14.67
N ILE A 352 2.22 16.19 15.21
CA ILE A 352 1.24 15.72 16.19
C ILE A 352 0.29 14.72 15.52
N ALA A 353 -0.14 14.99 14.30
CA ALA A 353 -0.99 14.08 13.53
C ALA A 353 -0.33 12.70 13.35
N ILE A 354 0.96 12.65 13.03
CA ILE A 354 1.72 11.39 12.92
C ILE A 354 1.88 10.71 14.28
N LEU A 355 2.22 11.46 15.34
CA LEU A 355 2.37 10.90 16.69
C LEU A 355 1.08 10.28 17.20
N VAL A 356 -0.06 10.97 17.04
CA VAL A 356 -1.39 10.45 17.39
C VAL A 356 -1.72 9.21 16.58
N SER A 357 -1.43 9.22 15.29
CA SER A 357 -1.72 8.10 14.38
C SER A 357 -0.88 6.86 14.69
N ILE A 358 0.43 7.00 14.90
CA ILE A 358 1.31 5.87 15.27
C ILE A 358 1.00 5.40 16.70
N GLY A 359 0.82 6.34 17.64
CA GLY A 359 0.46 6.03 19.03
C GLY A 359 -0.88 5.28 19.11
N GLY A 360 -1.90 5.77 18.39
CA GLY A 360 -3.20 5.12 18.28
C GLY A 360 -3.10 3.71 17.65
N THR A 361 -2.27 3.54 16.61
CA THR A 361 -1.99 2.23 16.02
C THR A 361 -1.31 1.30 17.04
N ALA A 362 -0.33 1.78 17.81
CA ALA A 362 0.38 0.97 18.80
C ALA A 362 -0.55 0.55 19.96
N VAL A 363 -1.33 1.49 20.50
CA VAL A 363 -2.33 1.19 21.54
C VAL A 363 -3.39 0.23 20.99
N GLY A 364 -3.89 0.46 19.78
CA GLY A 364 -4.83 -0.44 19.12
C GLY A 364 -4.26 -1.85 18.95
N LEU A 365 -3.00 -1.98 18.51
CA LEU A 365 -2.35 -3.29 18.39
C LEU A 365 -2.20 -3.98 19.75
N LEU A 366 -1.81 -3.25 20.80
CA LEU A 366 -1.74 -3.79 22.15
C LEU A 366 -3.10 -4.30 22.61
N LEU A 367 -4.17 -3.53 22.39
CA LEU A 367 -5.54 -3.97 22.69
C LEU A 367 -5.96 -5.17 21.83
N ALA A 368 -5.67 -5.17 20.52
CA ALA A 368 -6.01 -6.29 19.65
C ALA A 368 -5.38 -7.61 20.10
N VAL A 369 -4.08 -7.60 20.46
CA VAL A 369 -3.42 -8.81 20.95
C VAL A 369 -3.83 -9.19 22.38
N SER A 370 -4.50 -8.31 23.12
CA SER A 370 -5.03 -8.59 24.45
C SER A 370 -6.39 -9.29 24.43
N ILE A 371 -7.03 -9.37 23.26
CA ILE A 371 -8.37 -9.96 23.11
C ILE A 371 -8.22 -11.33 22.44
N THR A 372 -8.74 -12.37 23.12
CA THR A 372 -8.81 -13.74 22.62
C THR A 372 -10.20 -14.31 22.91
N PRO A 373 -10.59 -15.46 22.34
CA PRO A 373 -11.86 -16.09 22.64
C PRO A 373 -12.08 -16.47 24.11
N THR A 374 -10.99 -16.60 24.88
CA THR A 374 -11.02 -17.05 26.29
C THR A 374 -10.61 -15.98 27.28
N GLU A 375 -10.07 -14.86 26.81
CA GLU A 375 -9.51 -13.81 27.69
C GLU A 375 -9.65 -12.43 27.05
N LEU A 376 -10.08 -11.45 27.83
CA LEU A 376 -10.15 -10.04 27.42
C LEU A 376 -9.15 -9.21 28.22
N PHE A 377 -8.45 -8.33 27.52
CA PHE A 377 -7.50 -7.35 28.11
C PHE A 377 -6.43 -7.97 29.00
N PHE A 378 -5.96 -9.21 28.70
CA PHE A 378 -4.95 -10.01 29.41
C PHE A 378 -5.36 -10.57 30.79
N PHE A 379 -6.45 -10.12 31.38
CA PHE A 379 -6.77 -10.46 32.78
C PHE A 379 -8.25 -10.76 33.06
N ILE A 380 -9.14 -10.54 32.10
CA ILE A 380 -10.57 -10.85 32.28
C ILE A 380 -10.85 -12.18 31.58
N PRO A 381 -11.08 -13.26 32.35
CA PRO A 381 -11.49 -14.54 31.75
C PRO A 381 -12.81 -14.39 31.01
N TRP A 382 -12.93 -14.98 29.85
CA TRP A 382 -14.18 -15.01 29.07
C TRP A 382 -14.60 -16.46 28.82
N ASP A 383 -15.89 -16.74 29.01
CA ASP A 383 -16.46 -18.06 28.71
C ASP A 383 -16.67 -18.20 27.19
N PRO A 384 -15.96 -19.11 26.51
CA PRO A 384 -16.12 -19.32 25.06
C PRO A 384 -17.53 -19.82 24.69
N ASN A 385 -18.28 -20.37 25.67
CA ASN A 385 -19.64 -20.85 25.48
C ASN A 385 -20.71 -19.80 25.82
N ALA A 386 -20.31 -18.56 26.11
CA ALA A 386 -21.23 -17.46 26.35
C ALA A 386 -22.20 -17.28 25.16
N PRO A 387 -23.44 -16.87 25.43
CA PRO A 387 -24.44 -16.68 24.37
C PRO A 387 -23.91 -15.78 23.26
N LYS A 388 -24.19 -16.17 22.03
CA LYS A 388 -23.90 -15.34 20.85
C LYS A 388 -24.73 -14.06 20.91
N VAL A 389 -24.12 -12.95 20.42
CA VAL A 389 -24.77 -11.63 20.34
C VAL A 389 -25.88 -11.63 19.29
N TRP A 390 -25.68 -12.41 18.21
CA TRP A 390 -26.61 -12.57 17.09
C TRP A 390 -26.44 -13.93 16.39
N ASP A 391 -27.37 -14.27 15.51
CA ASP A 391 -27.39 -15.54 14.77
C ASP A 391 -26.67 -15.42 13.39
N LEU A 392 -25.92 -14.33 13.13
CA LEU A 392 -25.14 -14.21 11.90
C LEU A 392 -23.90 -15.12 11.95
N PRO A 393 -23.44 -15.65 10.80
CA PRO A 393 -22.30 -16.57 10.75
C PRO A 393 -20.92 -15.87 10.88
N PHE A 394 -20.87 -14.63 11.34
CA PHE A 394 -19.66 -13.83 11.51
C PHE A 394 -19.78 -12.89 12.72
N PHE A 395 -18.68 -12.65 13.41
CA PHE A 395 -18.54 -11.76 14.58
C PHE A 395 -19.63 -12.00 15.64
N ALA A 396 -19.94 -13.27 15.88
CA ALA A 396 -21.09 -13.63 16.71
C ALA A 396 -20.83 -13.51 18.22
N THR A 397 -19.57 -13.40 18.65
CA THR A 397 -19.17 -13.34 20.04
C THR A 397 -18.71 -11.95 20.47
N VAL A 398 -18.81 -11.64 21.77
CA VAL A 398 -18.33 -10.35 22.32
C VAL A 398 -16.83 -10.13 22.08
N PRO A 399 -15.93 -11.13 22.27
CA PRO A 399 -14.51 -10.95 21.94
C PRO A 399 -14.26 -10.59 20.49
N GLU A 400 -14.98 -11.20 19.53
CA GLU A 400 -14.86 -10.89 18.12
C GLU A 400 -15.29 -9.45 17.81
N LEU A 401 -16.41 -9.00 18.38
CA LEU A 401 -16.89 -7.63 18.20
C LEU A 401 -15.93 -6.58 18.77
N LEU A 402 -15.37 -6.84 19.95
CA LEU A 402 -14.36 -5.98 20.56
C LEU A 402 -13.11 -5.94 19.69
N TYR A 403 -12.64 -7.09 19.22
CA TYR A 403 -11.47 -7.17 18.32
C TYR A 403 -11.71 -6.37 17.05
N VAL A 404 -12.82 -6.57 16.35
CA VAL A 404 -13.16 -5.82 15.13
C VAL A 404 -13.21 -4.32 15.40
N SER A 405 -13.82 -3.90 16.51
CA SER A 405 -13.90 -2.49 16.88
C SER A 405 -12.53 -1.87 17.08
N VAL A 406 -11.62 -2.57 17.74
CA VAL A 406 -10.22 -2.13 17.93
C VAL A 406 -9.48 -2.06 16.59
N VAL A 407 -9.63 -3.06 15.73
CA VAL A 407 -8.90 -3.08 14.44
C VAL A 407 -9.47 -2.05 13.45
N VAL A 408 -10.75 -1.70 13.54
CA VAL A 408 -11.33 -0.55 12.82
C VAL A 408 -10.61 0.75 13.21
N LEU A 409 -10.35 0.97 14.50
CA LEU A 409 -9.56 2.13 14.94
C LEU A 409 -8.12 2.07 14.41
N ILE A 410 -7.50 0.90 14.40
CA ILE A 410 -6.17 0.71 13.79
C ILE A 410 -6.19 1.11 12.31
N ALA A 411 -7.20 0.69 11.54
CA ALA A 411 -7.32 1.02 10.12
C ALA A 411 -7.44 2.54 9.89
N ILE A 412 -8.21 3.24 10.74
CA ILE A 412 -8.31 4.70 10.74
C ILE A 412 -6.95 5.34 10.99
N PHE A 413 -6.24 4.92 12.04
CA PHE A 413 -4.94 5.50 12.40
C PHE A 413 -3.84 5.19 11.38
N ILE A 414 -3.80 3.99 10.81
CA ILE A 414 -2.83 3.66 9.74
C ILE A 414 -3.05 4.56 8.54
N THR A 415 -4.29 4.73 8.08
CA THR A 415 -4.59 5.58 6.92
C THR A 415 -4.26 7.05 7.20
N ALA A 416 -4.57 7.54 8.40
CA ALA A 416 -4.19 8.87 8.84
C ALA A 416 -2.66 9.07 8.84
N ALA A 417 -1.89 8.08 9.33
CA ALA A 417 -0.43 8.15 9.30
C ALA A 417 0.13 8.20 7.88
N TYR A 418 -0.41 7.41 6.94
CA TYR A 418 0.00 7.46 5.53
C TYR A 418 -0.27 8.82 4.89
N ALA A 419 -1.43 9.44 5.16
CA ALA A 419 -1.76 10.77 4.67
C ALA A 419 -0.77 11.81 5.21
N ASN A 420 -0.60 11.85 6.53
CA ASN A 420 0.21 12.85 7.22
C ASN A 420 1.72 12.69 7.00
N SER A 421 2.17 11.49 6.64
CA SER A 421 3.57 11.24 6.31
C SER A 421 4.06 12.04 5.11
N ARG A 422 3.20 12.26 4.12
CA ARG A 422 3.55 13.04 2.92
C ARG A 422 3.59 14.53 3.23
N THR A 423 2.63 15.03 3.99
CA THR A 423 2.56 16.45 4.39
C THR A 423 3.73 16.82 5.30
N MET A 424 4.11 15.94 6.23
CA MET A 424 5.29 16.14 7.08
C MET A 424 6.57 16.31 6.26
N LEU A 425 6.81 15.45 5.28
CA LEU A 425 7.96 15.59 4.38
C LEU A 425 7.93 16.92 3.63
N ALA A 426 6.76 17.28 3.09
CA ALA A 426 6.60 18.54 2.34
C ALA A 426 6.90 19.78 3.18
N ARG A 427 6.62 19.72 4.50
CA ARG A 427 6.96 20.81 5.44
C ARG A 427 8.43 20.82 5.86
N LEU A 428 9.09 19.66 5.91
CA LEU A 428 10.49 19.54 6.34
C LEU A 428 11.50 19.76 5.21
N ALA A 429 11.15 19.38 3.99
CA ALA A 429 12.06 19.41 2.85
C ALA A 429 12.19 20.83 2.27
N PRO A 430 13.41 21.30 1.93
CA PRO A 430 13.59 22.56 1.23
C PRO A 430 12.89 22.55 -0.14
N ALA A 431 12.20 23.64 -0.49
CA ALA A 431 11.44 23.74 -1.73
C ALA A 431 12.30 23.45 -2.98
N THR A 432 13.58 23.85 -2.98
CA THR A 432 14.53 23.64 -4.08
C THR A 432 14.95 22.17 -4.27
N LYS A 433 14.74 21.31 -3.28
CA LYS A 433 15.15 19.89 -3.30
C LYS A 433 13.96 18.91 -3.07
N MET A 434 12.76 19.42 -3.17
CA MET A 434 11.53 18.66 -2.87
C MET A 434 11.49 17.30 -3.61
N SER A 435 11.79 17.28 -4.90
CA SER A 435 11.79 16.06 -5.72
C SER A 435 12.81 15.01 -5.23
N GLU A 436 14.00 15.45 -4.80
CA GLU A 436 15.04 14.55 -4.28
C GLU A 436 14.60 13.92 -2.97
N PHE A 437 14.00 14.70 -2.06
CA PHE A 437 13.52 14.20 -0.77
C PHE A 437 12.28 13.31 -0.91
N PHE A 438 11.38 13.57 -1.87
CA PHE A 438 10.31 12.62 -2.18
C PHE A 438 10.84 11.30 -2.76
N GLY A 439 11.93 11.33 -3.52
CA GLY A 439 12.64 10.12 -3.94
C GLY A 439 13.18 9.30 -2.76
N LEU A 440 13.80 9.97 -1.78
CA LEU A 440 14.24 9.31 -0.54
C LEU A 440 13.06 8.82 0.32
N TYR A 441 11.96 9.54 0.31
CA TYR A 441 10.72 9.11 0.97
C TYR A 441 10.20 7.81 0.38
N ALA A 442 10.16 7.68 -0.93
CA ALA A 442 9.78 6.42 -1.58
C ALA A 442 10.76 5.28 -1.22
N LEU A 443 12.07 5.56 -1.27
CA LEU A 443 13.10 4.59 -0.89
C LEU A 443 12.97 4.16 0.57
N SER A 444 12.66 5.08 1.50
CA SER A 444 12.49 4.77 2.92
C SER A 444 11.31 3.82 3.20
N GLY A 445 10.32 3.74 2.30
CA GLY A 445 9.21 2.79 2.42
C GLY A 445 9.53 1.37 1.93
N THR A 446 10.61 1.19 1.17
CA THR A 446 10.97 -0.11 0.58
C THR A 446 12.27 -0.69 1.13
N ALA A 447 13.19 0.16 1.59
CA ALA A 447 14.53 -0.25 2.01
C ALA A 447 14.52 -1.23 3.20
N THR A 448 13.54 -1.14 4.06
CA THR A 448 13.38 -1.98 5.26
C THR A 448 12.13 -2.86 5.24
N ALA A 449 11.43 -2.94 4.11
CA ALA A 449 10.17 -3.68 3.98
C ALA A 449 10.22 -5.16 4.41
N PHE A 450 11.42 -5.72 4.56
CA PHE A 450 11.64 -7.06 5.07
C PHE A 450 11.65 -7.15 6.60
N LEU A 451 11.90 -6.04 7.34
CA LEU A 451 12.07 -6.06 8.80
C LEU A 451 10.79 -6.45 9.54
N GLY A 452 9.65 -5.86 9.16
CA GLY A 452 8.38 -6.18 9.78
C GLY A 452 8.04 -7.67 9.70
N PRO A 453 7.97 -8.25 8.50
CA PRO A 453 7.77 -9.69 8.32
C PRO A 453 8.83 -10.56 9.00
N ALA A 454 10.11 -10.16 8.97
CA ALA A 454 11.19 -10.90 9.61
C ALA A 454 11.02 -10.97 11.14
N ILE A 455 10.70 -9.84 11.78
CA ILE A 455 10.47 -9.77 13.22
C ILE A 455 9.25 -10.61 13.60
N VAL A 456 8.14 -10.48 12.89
CA VAL A 456 6.94 -11.29 13.15
C VAL A 456 7.22 -12.78 12.96
N GLY A 457 7.85 -13.18 11.85
CA GLY A 457 8.16 -14.57 11.58
C GLY A 457 9.11 -15.17 12.62
N PHE A 458 10.20 -14.45 12.96
CA PHE A 458 11.17 -14.88 13.96
C PHE A 458 10.55 -15.02 15.35
N THR A 459 9.84 -14.00 15.83
CA THR A 459 9.23 -14.01 17.18
C THR A 459 8.10 -15.04 17.29
N THR A 460 7.31 -15.24 16.23
CA THR A 460 6.30 -16.30 16.18
C THR A 460 6.97 -17.69 16.35
N SER A 461 8.03 -17.93 15.59
CA SER A 461 8.76 -19.20 15.64
C SER A 461 9.48 -19.41 16.99
N PHE A 462 10.11 -18.37 17.51
CA PHE A 462 10.88 -18.42 18.76
C PHE A 462 10.00 -18.65 20.00
N PHE A 463 8.90 -17.91 20.10
CA PHE A 463 7.96 -18.02 21.23
C PHE A 463 6.84 -19.05 21.01
N GLN A 464 6.80 -19.70 19.84
CA GLN A 464 5.71 -20.63 19.46
C GLN A 464 4.31 -20.01 19.66
N SER A 465 4.17 -18.72 19.33
CA SER A 465 2.96 -17.95 19.62
C SER A 465 2.69 -16.89 18.53
N GLN A 466 1.53 -17.00 17.88
CA GLN A 466 1.08 -15.95 16.94
C GLN A 466 0.92 -14.60 17.63
N ARG A 467 0.41 -14.61 18.88
CA ARG A 467 0.22 -13.42 19.72
C ARG A 467 1.55 -12.70 19.97
N ALA A 468 2.61 -13.43 20.34
CA ALA A 468 3.93 -12.85 20.53
C ALA A 468 4.51 -12.31 19.21
N GLY A 469 4.34 -13.05 18.10
CA GLY A 469 4.77 -12.61 16.78
C GLY A 469 4.09 -11.31 16.38
N PHE A 470 2.78 -11.23 16.47
CA PHE A 470 2.05 -10.02 16.08
C PHE A 470 2.31 -8.84 17.02
N ALA A 471 2.45 -9.10 18.33
CA ALA A 471 2.83 -8.08 19.32
C ALA A 471 4.22 -7.49 19.08
N SER A 472 5.15 -8.23 18.46
CA SER A 472 6.51 -7.75 18.19
C SER A 472 6.57 -6.52 17.27
N VAL A 473 5.51 -6.28 16.51
CA VAL A 473 5.35 -5.07 15.67
C VAL A 473 5.35 -3.80 16.51
N LEU A 474 4.96 -3.88 17.79
CA LEU A 474 5.05 -2.76 18.73
C LEU A 474 6.47 -2.21 18.87
N LEU A 475 7.50 -3.03 18.67
CA LEU A 475 8.90 -2.59 18.69
C LEU A 475 9.17 -1.60 17.55
N LEU A 476 8.70 -1.92 16.34
CA LEU A 476 8.87 -1.05 15.17
C LEU A 476 8.10 0.25 15.32
N LEU A 477 6.85 0.18 15.79
CA LEU A 477 6.03 1.35 16.05
C LEU A 477 6.64 2.22 17.17
N GLY A 478 7.15 1.60 18.25
CA GLY A 478 7.79 2.28 19.36
C GLY A 478 9.07 3.00 18.96
N VAL A 479 9.95 2.35 18.18
CA VAL A 479 11.16 2.99 17.63
C VAL A 479 10.77 4.14 16.69
N GLY A 480 9.82 3.91 15.78
CA GLY A 480 9.33 4.94 14.89
C GLY A 480 8.76 6.15 15.64
N LEU A 481 7.91 5.92 16.65
CA LEU A 481 7.32 6.95 17.50
C LEU A 481 8.41 7.74 18.24
N GLY A 482 9.35 7.05 18.86
CA GLY A 482 10.47 7.68 19.59
C GLY A 482 11.32 8.58 18.68
N LEU A 483 11.59 8.16 17.45
CA LEU A 483 12.33 8.96 16.48
C LEU A 483 11.51 10.15 15.96
N VAL A 484 10.19 10.03 15.77
CA VAL A 484 9.33 11.18 15.39
C VAL A 484 9.32 12.25 16.49
N LEU A 485 9.39 11.87 17.77
CA LEU A 485 9.48 12.83 18.87
C LEU A 485 10.72 13.74 18.75
N LEU A 486 11.83 13.20 18.23
CA LEU A 486 13.09 13.95 18.03
C LEU A 486 13.04 14.89 16.82
N VAL A 487 12.09 14.72 15.91
CA VAL A 487 11.93 15.60 14.73
C VAL A 487 11.41 16.97 15.20
N LYS A 488 12.04 18.04 14.73
CA LYS A 488 11.58 19.42 14.99
C LYS A 488 10.70 19.88 13.84
N GLU A 489 9.45 20.26 14.12
CA GLU A 489 8.58 20.92 13.15
C GLU A 489 8.81 22.43 13.27
N GLU A 490 9.57 23.00 12.35
CA GLU A 490 9.69 24.47 12.23
C GLU A 490 8.41 24.94 11.52
N ARG A 491 7.51 25.60 12.25
CA ARG A 491 6.37 26.30 11.64
C ARG A 491 6.91 27.42 10.75
N ALA A 492 6.34 27.56 9.56
CA ALA A 492 6.74 28.54 8.55
C ALA A 492 6.59 30.02 8.99
N GLU A 493 6.15 30.29 10.21
CA GLU A 493 6.00 31.64 10.79
C GLU A 493 7.33 32.36 11.06
N ALA A 494 8.48 31.74 10.84
CA ALA A 494 9.80 32.35 11.11
C ALA A 494 10.56 32.75 9.83
N ARG A 495 9.89 32.98 8.70
CA ARG A 495 10.53 33.43 7.45
C ARG A 495 9.80 34.61 6.80
N GLU A 496 9.48 35.65 7.62
CA GLU A 496 9.34 37.02 7.15
C GLU A 496 10.63 37.81 7.34
#